data_84e84dacc20cfbcbdd1d7235fc384061
#
_entry.id   84e84dacc20cfbcbdd1d7235fc384061
#
_cell.length_a   1.000
_cell.length_b   1.000
_cell.length_c   1.000
_cell.angle_alpha   90.00
_cell.angle_beta   90.00
_cell.angle_gamma   90.00
#
_symmetry.space_group_name_H-M   'P 1'
#
loop_
_entity.id
_entity.type
_entity.pdbx_description
1 polymer ?
#
loop_
_entity_poly.entity_id
_entity_poly.type
_entity_poly.pdbx_seq_one_letter_code
_entity_poly.pdbx_strand_id
1 'polypeptide(L)'
;MVYFGLPAINPELEFGPLTATAIALILWGSAQVAEATRGAVQSIPREQHEAAAALGFGWVGRHRSVILPQALRRLLPPLVSLLVNIIQNSTLAAVIGGIELLQAGKAQTERLTFYPPAGIGEIHAFEIFAFVALLFFVISFPLTRLAAYLEKRLV
;
A
#
# COMPACT_ATOMS: atom_id res chain seq x y z
N MET A 1 0.51 -16.39 7.34
CA MET A 1 0.44 -16.48 8.80
C MET A 1 -0.97 -16.17 9.33
N VAL A 2 -1.58 -15.01 9.03
CA VAL A 2 -2.92 -14.66 9.56
C VAL A 2 -3.98 -15.69 9.17
N TYR A 3 -4.06 -16.09 7.90
CA TYR A 3 -5.08 -17.00 7.38
C TYR A 3 -4.96 -18.44 7.88
N PHE A 4 -3.76 -19.00 7.96
CA PHE A 4 -3.53 -20.38 8.38
C PHE A 4 -3.03 -20.51 9.83
N GLY A 5 -2.31 -19.52 10.34
CA GLY A 5 -1.67 -19.58 11.64
C GLY A 5 -2.60 -19.26 12.81
N LEU A 6 -3.50 -18.28 12.66
CA LEU A 6 -4.43 -17.93 13.75
C LEU A 6 -5.47 -19.02 14.02
N PRO A 7 -6.14 -19.64 13.01
CA PRO A 7 -7.03 -20.76 13.25
C PRO A 7 -6.35 -21.99 13.82
N ALA A 8 -5.05 -22.18 13.54
CA ALA A 8 -4.28 -23.29 14.14
C ALA A 8 -4.07 -23.14 15.65
N ILE A 9 -4.07 -21.89 16.15
CA ILE A 9 -3.93 -21.58 17.60
C ILE A 9 -5.31 -21.54 18.26
N ASN A 10 -6.29 -20.91 17.61
CA ASN A 10 -7.66 -20.82 18.09
C ASN A 10 -8.63 -20.92 16.90
N PRO A 11 -9.41 -22.02 16.81
CA PRO A 11 -10.37 -22.25 15.72
C PRO A 11 -11.45 -21.17 15.58
N GLU A 12 -11.76 -20.42 16.65
CA GLU A 12 -12.72 -19.30 16.60
C GLU A 12 -12.21 -18.09 15.82
N LEU A 13 -10.89 -18.05 15.53
CA LEU A 13 -10.25 -16.99 14.75
C LEU A 13 -10.13 -17.35 13.25
N GLU A 14 -11.16 -17.99 12.71
CA GLU A 14 -11.24 -18.29 11.29
C GLU A 14 -11.73 -17.06 10.52
N PHE A 15 -10.85 -16.51 9.69
CA PHE A 15 -11.15 -15.35 8.86
C PHE A 15 -11.27 -15.75 7.39
N GLY A 16 -12.23 -15.16 6.69
CA GLY A 16 -12.28 -15.29 5.23
C GLY A 16 -11.01 -14.72 4.56
N PRO A 17 -10.67 -15.19 3.34
CA PRO A 17 -9.44 -14.81 2.65
C PRO A 17 -9.24 -13.28 2.54
N LEU A 18 -10.29 -12.53 2.22
CA LEU A 18 -10.22 -11.07 2.11
C LEU A 18 -9.96 -10.40 3.47
N THR A 19 -10.65 -10.86 4.53
CA THR A 19 -10.46 -10.33 5.88
C THR A 19 -9.04 -10.62 6.40
N ALA A 20 -8.55 -11.84 6.20
CA ALA A 20 -7.19 -12.21 6.58
C ALA A 20 -6.13 -11.37 5.83
N THR A 21 -6.34 -11.14 4.53
CA THR A 21 -5.46 -10.26 3.73
C THR A 21 -5.52 -8.82 4.22
N ALA A 22 -6.73 -8.29 4.49
CA ALA A 22 -6.89 -6.93 5.00
C ALA A 22 -6.16 -6.74 6.35
N ILE A 23 -6.31 -7.68 7.30
CA ILE A 23 -5.60 -7.64 8.58
C ILE A 23 -4.08 -7.68 8.36
N ALA A 24 -3.59 -8.56 7.48
CA ALA A 24 -2.15 -8.65 7.19
C ALA A 24 -1.61 -7.35 6.58
N LEU A 25 -2.34 -6.75 5.63
CA LEU A 25 -1.96 -5.48 4.99
C LEU A 25 -2.03 -4.31 5.97
N ILE A 26 -3.01 -4.28 6.89
CA ILE A 26 -3.10 -3.26 7.94
C ILE A 26 -1.89 -3.35 8.87
N LEU A 27 -1.55 -4.54 9.36
CA LEU A 27 -0.40 -4.74 10.25
C LEU A 27 0.92 -4.39 9.56
N TRP A 28 1.11 -4.86 8.33
CA TRP A 28 2.29 -4.53 7.54
C TRP A 28 2.34 -3.04 7.21
N GLY A 29 1.25 -2.46 6.72
CA GLY A 29 1.17 -1.05 6.35
C GLY A 29 1.37 -0.13 7.55
N SER A 30 0.82 -0.46 8.73
CA SER A 30 1.03 0.33 9.95
C SER A 30 2.50 0.35 10.38
N ALA A 31 3.22 -0.77 10.26
CA ALA A 31 4.65 -0.82 10.51
C ALA A 31 5.44 0.06 9.54
N GLN A 32 5.06 0.05 8.24
CA GLN A 32 5.69 0.90 7.22
C GLN A 32 5.41 2.40 7.46
N VAL A 33 4.17 2.75 7.84
CA VAL A 33 3.83 4.15 8.20
C VAL A 33 4.62 4.60 9.43
N ALA A 34 4.76 3.75 10.45
CA ALA A 34 5.55 4.06 11.63
C ALA A 34 7.02 4.32 11.27
N GLU A 35 7.61 3.48 10.41
CA GLU A 35 8.99 3.62 9.95
C GLU A 35 9.18 4.88 9.08
N ALA A 36 8.27 5.15 8.16
CA ALA A 36 8.29 6.37 7.35
C ALA A 36 8.18 7.62 8.22
N THR A 37 7.32 7.59 9.26
CA THR A 37 7.15 8.69 10.22
C THR A 37 8.44 8.92 11.02
N ARG A 38 9.05 7.84 11.50
CA ARG A 38 10.33 7.90 12.20
C ARG A 38 11.42 8.53 11.32
N GLY A 39 11.54 8.05 10.08
CA GLY A 39 12.49 8.57 9.11
C GLY A 39 12.27 10.05 8.79
N ALA A 40 11.00 10.47 8.61
CA ALA A 40 10.65 11.86 8.36
C ALA A 40 11.04 12.79 9.52
N VAL A 41 10.81 12.37 10.77
CA VAL A 41 11.22 13.15 11.95
C VAL A 41 12.74 13.19 12.09
N GLN A 42 13.41 12.06 11.91
CA GLN A 42 14.88 11.97 12.03
C GLN A 42 15.62 12.71 10.91
N SER A 43 14.97 12.92 9.75
CA SER A 43 15.55 13.67 8.64
C SER A 43 15.62 15.17 8.87
N ILE A 44 14.97 15.69 9.94
CA ILE A 44 15.05 17.12 10.29
C ILE A 44 16.44 17.41 10.84
N PRO A 45 17.18 18.40 10.25
CA PRO A 45 18.51 18.75 10.69
C PRO A 45 18.58 19.12 12.18
N ARG A 46 19.68 18.74 12.81
CA ARG A 46 19.89 18.98 14.23
C ARG A 46 19.90 20.46 14.58
N GLU A 47 20.36 21.28 13.67
CA GLU A 47 20.37 22.74 13.77
C GLU A 47 18.98 23.34 13.98
N GLN A 48 17.93 22.72 13.43
CA GLN A 48 16.53 23.14 13.65
C GLN A 48 16.10 22.91 15.10
N HIS A 49 16.56 21.82 15.69
CA HIS A 49 16.31 21.53 17.10
C HIS A 49 17.06 22.50 18.04
N GLU A 50 18.30 22.82 17.70
CA GLU A 50 19.16 23.70 18.46
C GLU A 50 18.69 25.17 18.37
N ALA A 51 18.36 25.64 17.15
CA ALA A 51 17.81 26.98 16.94
C ALA A 51 16.49 27.21 17.69
N ALA A 52 15.58 26.21 17.64
CA ALA A 52 14.34 26.30 18.38
C ALA A 52 14.56 26.32 19.90
N ALA A 53 15.54 25.56 20.40
CA ALA A 53 15.91 25.60 21.83
C ALA A 53 16.49 26.95 22.21
N ALA A 54 17.34 27.56 21.40
CA ALA A 54 17.92 28.89 21.62
C ALA A 54 16.84 30.01 21.66
N LEU A 55 15.73 29.82 20.91
CA LEU A 55 14.55 30.70 20.95
C LEU A 55 13.64 30.46 22.17
N GLY A 56 14.04 29.58 23.10
CA GLY A 56 13.30 29.29 24.32
C GLY A 56 12.14 28.28 24.16
N PHE A 57 12.01 27.62 23.02
CA PHE A 57 11.00 26.58 22.86
C PHE A 57 11.36 25.35 23.74
N GLY A 58 10.47 25.01 24.67
CA GLY A 58 10.54 23.74 25.39
C GLY A 58 10.28 22.56 24.44
N TRP A 59 10.45 21.33 24.94
CA TRP A 59 10.34 20.11 24.13
C TRP A 59 9.03 20.02 23.32
N VAL A 60 7.88 20.26 23.93
CA VAL A 60 6.56 20.23 23.26
C VAL A 60 6.45 21.34 22.20
N GLY A 61 6.83 22.56 22.56
CA GLY A 61 6.78 23.72 21.63
C GLY A 61 7.64 23.48 20.40
N ARG A 62 8.87 23.00 20.58
CA ARG A 62 9.80 22.66 19.49
C ARG A 62 9.21 21.63 18.55
N HIS A 63 8.67 20.52 19.08
CA HIS A 63 8.09 19.48 18.25
C HIS A 63 6.84 19.97 17.51
N ARG A 64 5.93 20.66 18.20
CA ARG A 64 4.67 21.13 17.61
C ARG A 64 4.85 22.22 16.55
N SER A 65 5.71 23.20 16.82
CA SER A 65 5.82 24.42 16.00
C SER A 65 6.91 24.35 14.94
N VAL A 66 7.96 23.53 15.13
CA VAL A 66 9.11 23.49 14.24
C VAL A 66 9.26 22.14 13.57
N ILE A 67 9.33 21.05 14.35
CA ILE A 67 9.69 19.73 13.83
C ILE A 67 8.51 19.08 13.10
N LEU A 68 7.34 18.99 13.73
CA LEU A 68 6.19 18.29 13.18
C LEU A 68 5.69 18.85 11.84
N PRO A 69 5.57 20.19 11.64
CA PRO A 69 5.18 20.73 10.35
C PRO A 69 6.15 20.39 9.21
N GLN A 70 7.45 20.36 9.50
CA GLN A 70 8.48 20.00 8.53
C GLN A 70 8.46 18.48 8.28
N ALA A 71 8.37 17.65 9.31
CA ALA A 71 8.30 16.21 9.22
C ALA A 71 7.07 15.74 8.40
N LEU A 72 5.89 16.36 8.61
CA LEU A 72 4.69 16.04 7.85
C LEU A 72 4.87 16.27 6.34
N ARG A 73 5.54 17.34 5.93
CA ARG A 73 5.82 17.60 4.53
C ARG A 73 6.72 16.51 3.93
N ARG A 74 7.73 16.06 4.68
CA ARG A 74 8.66 14.99 4.25
C ARG A 74 8.01 13.60 4.29
N LEU A 75 6.97 13.42 5.10
CA LEU A 75 6.23 12.16 5.22
C LEU A 75 5.26 11.93 4.06
N LEU A 76 4.69 12.99 3.46
CA LEU A 76 3.66 12.86 2.42
C LEU A 76 4.10 12.02 1.21
N PRO A 77 5.29 12.23 0.58
CA PRO A 77 5.70 11.41 -0.57
C PRO A 77 5.82 9.92 -0.25
N PRO A 78 6.50 9.48 0.84
CA PRO A 78 6.54 8.08 1.24
C PRO A 78 5.15 7.48 1.49
N LEU A 79 4.20 8.23 2.06
CA LEU A 79 2.84 7.73 2.28
C LEU A 79 2.11 7.45 0.97
N VAL A 80 2.24 8.32 -0.04
CA VAL A 80 1.64 8.07 -1.36
C VAL A 80 2.27 6.85 -2.02
N SER A 81 3.59 6.69 -1.92
CA SER A 81 4.29 5.49 -2.42
C SER A 81 3.82 4.22 -1.71
N LEU A 82 3.58 4.30 -0.40
CA LEU A 82 3.06 3.18 0.38
C LEU A 82 1.63 2.78 -0.06
N LEU A 83 0.77 3.75 -0.42
CA LEU A 83 -0.54 3.45 -0.98
C LEU A 83 -0.45 2.63 -2.28
N VAL A 84 0.47 2.99 -3.17
CA VAL A 84 0.73 2.21 -4.40
C VAL A 84 1.16 0.78 -4.05
N ASN A 85 2.07 0.61 -3.09
CA ASN A 85 2.53 -0.70 -2.63
C ASN A 85 1.39 -1.53 -2.02
N ILE A 86 0.48 -0.92 -1.24
CA ILE A 86 -0.69 -1.61 -0.68
C ILE A 86 -1.62 -2.09 -1.79
N ILE A 87 -1.90 -1.24 -2.80
CA ILE A 87 -2.73 -1.61 -3.96
C ILE A 87 -2.11 -2.80 -4.70
N GLN A 88 -0.81 -2.80 -4.95
CA GLN A 88 -0.12 -3.90 -5.62
C GLN A 88 -0.09 -5.18 -4.75
N ASN A 89 0.18 -5.04 -3.46
CA ASN A 89 0.22 -6.17 -2.52
C ASN A 89 -1.17 -6.76 -2.22
N SER A 90 -2.27 -6.08 -2.55
CA SER A 90 -3.62 -6.63 -2.42
C SER A 90 -3.82 -7.90 -3.27
N THR A 91 -3.03 -8.09 -4.33
CA THR A 91 -3.01 -9.31 -5.14
C THR A 91 -2.58 -10.56 -4.36
N LEU A 92 -1.93 -10.40 -3.19
CA LEU A 92 -1.59 -11.52 -2.31
C LEU A 92 -2.84 -12.26 -1.79
N ALA A 93 -4.01 -11.61 -1.81
CA ALA A 93 -5.28 -12.27 -1.50
C ALA A 93 -5.56 -13.47 -2.41
N ALA A 94 -5.16 -13.40 -3.69
CA ALA A 94 -5.32 -14.50 -4.64
C ALA A 94 -4.61 -15.79 -4.19
N VAL A 95 -3.48 -15.68 -3.49
CA VAL A 95 -2.70 -16.84 -3.00
C VAL A 95 -3.48 -17.70 -2.00
N ILE A 96 -4.39 -17.07 -1.24
CA ILE A 96 -5.23 -17.73 -0.24
C ILE A 96 -6.69 -17.88 -0.70
N GLY A 97 -6.94 -17.75 -2.02
CA GLY A 97 -8.27 -17.92 -2.62
C GLY A 97 -9.20 -16.72 -2.50
N GLY A 98 -8.67 -15.54 -2.16
CA GLY A 98 -9.43 -14.28 -2.17
C GLY A 98 -9.73 -13.82 -3.59
N ILE A 99 -10.96 -13.38 -3.83
CA ILE A 99 -11.36 -12.82 -5.13
C ILE A 99 -10.95 -11.34 -5.15
N GLU A 100 -9.94 -11.03 -5.93
CA GLU A 100 -9.48 -9.68 -6.23
C GLU A 100 -9.28 -9.54 -7.76
N LEU A 101 -8.78 -8.40 -8.23
CA LEU A 101 -8.73 -8.09 -9.66
C LEU A 101 -7.95 -9.13 -10.49
N LEU A 102 -6.79 -9.59 -10.00
CA LEU A 102 -5.99 -10.60 -10.69
C LEU A 102 -6.69 -11.96 -10.70
N GLN A 103 -7.30 -12.35 -9.57
CA GLN A 103 -8.05 -13.61 -9.46
C GLN A 103 -9.31 -13.58 -10.34
N ALA A 104 -9.99 -12.43 -10.44
CA ALA A 104 -11.11 -12.26 -11.35
C ALA A 104 -10.67 -12.43 -12.82
N GLY A 105 -9.52 -11.89 -13.20
CA GLY A 105 -8.92 -12.10 -14.53
C GLY A 105 -8.61 -13.57 -14.81
N LYS A 106 -7.99 -14.28 -13.85
CA LYS A 106 -7.73 -15.72 -13.95
C LYS A 106 -9.01 -16.53 -14.12
N ALA A 107 -10.01 -16.30 -13.27
CA ALA A 107 -11.29 -16.98 -13.35
C ALA A 107 -12.00 -16.76 -14.68
N GLN A 108 -11.90 -15.55 -15.25
CA GLN A 108 -12.46 -15.26 -16.56
C GLN A 108 -11.71 -16.01 -17.69
N THR A 109 -10.38 -16.08 -17.60
CA THR A 109 -9.57 -16.85 -18.56
C THR A 109 -9.92 -18.34 -18.47
N GLU A 110 -10.01 -18.91 -17.29
CA GLU A 110 -10.40 -20.30 -17.11
C GLU A 110 -11.81 -20.57 -17.64
N ARG A 111 -12.75 -19.67 -17.36
CA ARG A 111 -14.13 -19.79 -17.86
C ARG A 111 -14.19 -19.81 -19.38
N LEU A 112 -13.45 -18.93 -20.07
CA LEU A 112 -13.41 -18.89 -21.54
C LEU A 112 -12.67 -20.09 -22.12
N THR A 113 -11.72 -20.68 -21.40
CA THR A 113 -11.00 -21.88 -21.81
C THR A 113 -11.87 -23.12 -21.74
N PHE A 114 -12.61 -23.32 -20.64
CA PHE A 114 -13.40 -24.53 -20.39
C PHE A 114 -14.83 -24.45 -20.95
N TYR A 115 -15.38 -23.23 -21.05
CA TYR A 115 -16.74 -22.98 -21.53
C TYR A 115 -16.73 -21.85 -22.56
N PRO A 116 -16.11 -22.07 -23.76
CA PRO A 116 -16.06 -21.01 -24.76
C PRO A 116 -17.48 -20.69 -25.25
N PRO A 117 -17.84 -19.41 -25.36
CA PRO A 117 -19.06 -19.00 -26.04
C PRO A 117 -19.06 -19.47 -27.52
N ALA A 118 -20.22 -19.80 -28.04
CA ALA A 118 -20.32 -20.19 -29.45
C ALA A 118 -19.74 -19.10 -30.38
N GLY A 119 -18.70 -19.47 -31.16
CA GLY A 119 -18.02 -18.56 -32.09
C GLY A 119 -16.70 -17.95 -31.61
N ILE A 120 -16.28 -18.17 -30.33
CA ILE A 120 -14.96 -17.76 -29.85
C ILE A 120 -14.05 -18.99 -29.87
N GLY A 121 -13.20 -19.09 -30.89
CA GLY A 121 -12.29 -20.21 -31.08
C GLY A 121 -10.92 -20.09 -30.45
N GLU A 122 -10.60 -18.96 -29.79
CA GLU A 122 -9.27 -18.69 -29.24
C GLU A 122 -9.33 -18.24 -27.77
N ILE A 123 -8.30 -18.63 -27.03
CA ILE A 123 -8.15 -18.24 -25.62
C ILE A 123 -7.59 -16.81 -25.58
N HIS A 124 -8.38 -15.86 -25.14
CA HIS A 124 -7.99 -14.45 -25.00
C HIS A 124 -7.30 -14.15 -23.66
N ALA A 125 -6.43 -15.06 -23.19
CA ALA A 125 -5.74 -14.90 -21.92
C ALA A 125 -4.84 -13.66 -21.91
N PHE A 126 -4.14 -13.40 -23.02
CA PHE A 126 -3.26 -12.24 -23.13
C PHE A 126 -4.05 -10.93 -23.00
N GLU A 127 -5.17 -10.80 -23.68
CA GLU A 127 -6.02 -9.62 -23.67
C GLU A 127 -6.59 -9.36 -22.26
N ILE A 128 -7.03 -10.42 -21.57
CA ILE A 128 -7.57 -10.33 -20.21
C ILE A 128 -6.47 -9.86 -19.25
N PHE A 129 -5.28 -10.47 -19.29
CA PHE A 129 -4.18 -10.05 -18.41
C PHE A 129 -3.61 -8.68 -18.79
N ALA A 130 -3.58 -8.33 -20.08
CA ALA A 130 -3.22 -6.99 -20.53
C ALA A 130 -4.20 -5.94 -20.00
N PHE A 131 -5.51 -6.25 -19.99
CA PHE A 131 -6.53 -5.37 -19.41
C PHE A 131 -6.38 -5.22 -17.89
N VAL A 132 -6.14 -6.32 -17.17
CA VAL A 132 -5.85 -6.29 -15.73
C VAL A 132 -4.62 -5.44 -15.44
N ALA A 133 -3.53 -5.62 -16.20
CA ALA A 133 -2.31 -4.83 -16.06
C ALA A 133 -2.57 -3.33 -16.36
N LEU A 134 -3.39 -3.03 -17.37
CA LEU A 134 -3.80 -1.66 -17.70
C LEU A 134 -4.56 -1.01 -16.54
N LEU A 135 -5.48 -1.73 -15.90
CA LEU A 135 -6.21 -1.21 -14.73
C LEU A 135 -5.26 -0.90 -13.57
N PHE A 136 -4.33 -1.80 -13.25
CA PHE A 136 -3.29 -1.52 -12.24
C PHE A 136 -2.42 -0.32 -12.62
N PHE A 137 -2.06 -0.20 -13.89
CA PHE A 137 -1.29 0.94 -14.38
C PHE A 137 -2.06 2.26 -14.24
N VAL A 138 -3.34 2.30 -14.65
CA VAL A 138 -4.19 3.49 -14.58
C VAL A 138 -4.36 3.97 -13.14
N ILE A 139 -4.41 3.06 -12.17
CA ILE A 139 -4.52 3.40 -10.74
C ILE A 139 -3.16 3.81 -10.17
N SER A 140 -2.11 3.04 -10.44
CA SER A 140 -0.79 3.20 -9.81
C SER A 140 0.00 4.36 -10.41
N PHE A 141 -0.08 4.59 -11.73
CA PHE A 141 0.70 5.62 -12.42
C PHE A 141 0.43 7.05 -11.92
N PRO A 142 -0.84 7.51 -11.78
CA PRO A 142 -1.12 8.84 -11.24
C PRO A 142 -0.60 9.02 -9.81
N LEU A 143 -0.75 7.99 -8.97
CA LEU A 143 -0.26 8.03 -7.59
C LEU A 143 1.27 8.11 -7.53
N THR A 144 1.97 7.33 -8.34
CA THR A 144 3.43 7.39 -8.44
C THR A 144 3.90 8.76 -8.93
N ARG A 145 3.21 9.35 -9.92
CA ARG A 145 3.51 10.72 -10.39
C ARG A 145 3.23 11.76 -9.33
N LEU A 146 2.17 11.58 -8.54
CA LEU A 146 1.86 12.45 -7.41
C LEU A 146 2.95 12.36 -6.33
N ALA A 147 3.40 11.17 -5.96
CA ALA A 147 4.51 11.00 -5.01
C ALA A 147 5.76 11.73 -5.46
N ALA A 148 6.18 11.53 -6.72
CA ALA A 148 7.35 12.22 -7.30
C ALA A 148 7.17 13.75 -7.38
N TYR A 149 5.98 14.24 -7.64
CA TYR A 149 5.68 15.67 -7.63
C TYR A 149 5.78 16.25 -6.21
N LEU A 150 5.21 15.56 -5.21
CA LEU A 150 5.26 15.99 -3.82
C LEU A 150 6.70 15.99 -3.29
N GLU A 151 7.49 14.98 -3.64
CA GLU A 151 8.91 14.91 -3.27
C GLU A 151 9.68 16.15 -3.76
N LYS A 152 9.54 16.52 -5.04
CA LYS A 152 10.19 17.69 -5.63
C LYS A 152 9.75 19.02 -5.04
N ARG A 153 8.52 19.11 -4.51
CA ARG A 153 7.93 20.35 -4.02
C ARG A 153 8.07 20.55 -2.52
N LEU A 154 8.13 19.46 -1.75
CA LEU A 154 8.04 19.51 -0.29
C LEU A 154 9.35 19.16 0.42
N VAL A 155 10.25 18.48 -0.27
CA VAL A 155 11.57 18.09 0.22
C VAL A 155 12.66 18.90 -0.51
#